data_c3b932de025c922ed47c815966568b7f
#
_entry.id   c3b932de025c922ed47c815966568b7f
#
_cell.length_a   1.000
_cell.length_b   1.000
_cell.length_c   1.000
_cell.angle_alpha   90.00
_cell.angle_beta   90.00
_cell.angle_gamma   90.00
#
_symmetry.space_group_name_H-M   'P 1'
#
loop_
_entity.id
_entity.type
_entity.pdbx_description
1 polymer ?
#
loop_
_entity_poly.entity_id
_entity_poly.type
_entity_poly.pdbx_seq_one_letter_code
_entity_poly.pdbx_strand_id
1 'polypeptide(L)'
;MNTQLASDLHLEFLQKDFAGERLITPAPGADVLVPAGDIANGTKAFKLFADWPVPVLYVAGNHEFYGHDLGYKLAKFRLVVGSGETASRIQFLENNRVDLGGVRFLGTTLWTDYRLHGLANRVNAMSLAQQALKVRQ
;
A
#
# COMPACT_ATOMS: atom_id res chain seq x y z
N MET A 1 9.90 -1.41 20.67
CA MET A 1 9.00 -0.79 19.68
C MET A 1 7.99 -1.81 19.22
N ASN A 2 6.71 -1.51 19.35
CA ASN A 2 5.59 -2.35 18.96
C ASN A 2 5.04 -1.87 17.61
N THR A 3 4.93 -2.77 16.65
CA THR A 3 4.44 -2.45 15.30
C THR A 3 3.03 -3.00 15.14
N GLN A 4 2.09 -2.14 14.78
CA GLN A 4 0.80 -2.58 14.23
C GLN A 4 0.99 -2.82 12.73
N LEU A 5 0.74 -4.04 12.27
CA LEU A 5 0.82 -4.43 10.86
C LEU A 5 -0.59 -4.66 10.32
N ALA A 6 -0.84 -4.19 9.11
CA ALA A 6 -2.06 -4.47 8.35
C ALA A 6 -1.73 -4.61 6.86
N SER A 7 -2.36 -5.55 6.17
CA SER A 7 -2.31 -5.71 4.71
C SER A 7 -3.64 -6.20 4.17
N ASP A 8 -3.84 -6.10 2.87
CA ASP A 8 -4.99 -6.69 2.14
C ASP A 8 -6.36 -6.26 2.71
N LEU A 9 -6.46 -5.02 3.18
CA LEU A 9 -7.70 -4.51 3.78
C LEU A 9 -8.78 -4.20 2.74
N HIS A 10 -8.39 -3.85 1.51
CA HIS A 10 -9.31 -3.53 0.40
C HIS A 10 -10.47 -2.62 0.84
N LEU A 11 -10.15 -1.55 1.53
CA LEU A 11 -11.12 -0.67 2.20
C LEU A 11 -12.16 -0.05 1.25
N GLU A 12 -11.84 0.06 -0.04
CA GLU A 12 -12.78 0.53 -1.05
C GLU A 12 -13.99 -0.39 -1.25
N PHE A 13 -13.85 -1.68 -0.93
CA PHE A 13 -14.97 -2.63 -0.94
C PHE A 13 -15.69 -2.61 0.39
N LEU A 14 -14.97 -2.73 1.49
CA LEU A 14 -15.55 -2.76 2.83
C LEU A 14 -16.33 -1.48 3.17
N GLN A 15 -15.86 -0.32 2.74
CA GLN A 15 -16.56 0.96 2.97
C GLN A 15 -17.93 1.05 2.30
N LYS A 16 -18.21 0.24 1.28
CA LYS A 16 -19.55 0.17 0.68
C LYS A 16 -20.55 -0.55 1.58
N ASP A 17 -20.08 -1.62 2.22
CA ASP A 17 -20.92 -2.47 3.06
C ASP A 17 -21.00 -1.94 4.50
N PHE A 18 -19.99 -1.21 4.95
CA PHE A 18 -19.85 -0.65 6.31
C PHE A 18 -19.62 0.86 6.24
N ALA A 19 -20.55 1.57 5.61
CA ALA A 19 -20.47 3.02 5.41
C ALA A 19 -20.44 3.77 6.75
N GLY A 20 -19.40 4.57 6.98
CA GLY A 20 -19.21 5.36 8.20
C GLY A 20 -18.57 4.62 9.36
N GLU A 21 -18.30 3.33 9.25
CA GLU A 21 -17.57 2.59 10.26
C GLU A 21 -16.05 2.78 10.14
N ARG A 22 -15.38 2.77 11.29
CA ARG A 22 -13.91 2.76 11.34
C ARG A 22 -13.40 1.32 11.23
N LEU A 23 -13.05 0.89 10.02
CA LEU A 23 -12.70 -0.49 9.68
C LEU A 23 -11.36 -0.95 10.26
N ILE A 24 -10.49 -0.02 10.67
CA ILE A 24 -9.25 -0.30 11.37
C ILE A 24 -9.04 0.74 12.47
N THR A 25 -8.65 0.29 13.64
CA THR A 25 -8.40 1.14 14.81
C THR A 25 -6.96 1.01 15.31
N PRO A 26 -6.40 2.07 15.93
CA PRO A 26 -5.09 1.97 16.55
C PRO A 26 -5.02 0.86 17.59
N ALA A 27 -4.04 -0.01 17.49
CA ALA A 27 -3.77 -1.03 18.50
C ALA A 27 -3.17 -0.36 19.75
N PRO A 28 -3.68 -0.70 20.97
CA PRO A 28 -3.12 -0.17 22.20
C PRO A 28 -1.63 -0.46 22.33
N GLY A 29 -0.82 0.57 22.63
CA GLY A 29 0.62 0.43 22.81
C GLY A 29 1.43 0.24 21.53
N ALA A 30 0.83 0.40 20.36
CA ALA A 30 1.58 0.45 19.10
C ALA A 30 2.37 1.77 19.00
N ASP A 31 3.63 1.67 18.59
CA ASP A 31 4.52 2.81 18.37
C ASP A 31 4.53 3.26 16.90
N VAL A 32 4.13 2.38 15.98
CA VAL A 32 4.09 2.62 14.53
C VAL A 32 3.01 1.77 13.87
N LEU A 33 2.35 2.30 12.85
CA LEU A 33 1.49 1.53 11.93
C LEU A 33 2.24 1.26 10.62
N VAL A 34 2.18 0.03 10.15
CA VAL A 34 2.73 -0.38 8.84
C VAL A 34 1.60 -0.96 7.98
N PRO A 35 0.95 -0.15 7.13
CA PRO A 35 0.10 -0.64 6.06
C PRO A 35 1.00 -1.24 4.95
N ALA A 36 0.93 -2.57 4.78
CA ALA A 36 1.85 -3.34 3.94
C ALA A 36 1.18 -3.83 2.65
N GLY A 37 0.57 -2.91 1.92
CA GLY A 37 -0.01 -3.15 0.59
C GLY A 37 -1.48 -3.55 0.58
N ASP A 38 -2.14 -3.28 -0.54
CA ASP A 38 -3.54 -3.60 -0.85
C ASP A 38 -4.52 -3.06 0.20
N ILE A 39 -4.26 -1.85 0.67
CA ILE A 39 -5.09 -1.18 1.69
C ILE A 39 -6.32 -0.55 1.04
N ALA A 40 -6.14 0.21 -0.04
CA ALA A 40 -7.22 0.77 -0.83
C ALA A 40 -6.71 1.28 -2.18
N ASN A 41 -7.56 1.27 -3.21
CA ASN A 41 -7.18 1.79 -4.52
C ASN A 41 -6.80 3.28 -4.47
N GLY A 42 -5.66 3.60 -5.05
CA GLY A 42 -5.13 4.95 -5.19
C GLY A 42 -4.72 5.60 -3.86
N THR A 43 -5.03 6.89 -3.71
CA THR A 43 -4.59 7.70 -2.56
C THR A 43 -5.60 7.74 -1.40
N LYS A 44 -6.68 6.98 -1.47
CA LYS A 44 -7.76 7.04 -0.48
C LYS A 44 -7.29 6.65 0.93
N ALA A 45 -6.41 5.65 1.01
CA ALA A 45 -5.87 5.18 2.28
C ALA A 45 -5.11 6.27 3.05
N PHE A 46 -4.43 7.20 2.37
CA PHE A 46 -3.69 8.27 3.05
C PHE A 46 -4.61 9.18 3.87
N LYS A 47 -5.83 9.43 3.39
CA LYS A 47 -6.82 10.22 4.14
C LYS A 47 -7.29 9.49 5.41
N LEU A 48 -7.41 8.16 5.36
CA LEU A 48 -7.82 7.36 6.50
C LEU A 48 -6.78 7.34 7.63
N PHE A 49 -5.50 7.50 7.26
CA PHE A 49 -4.40 7.49 8.21
C PHE A 49 -3.84 8.88 8.54
N ALA A 50 -4.44 9.96 8.00
CA ALA A 50 -3.94 11.33 8.23
C ALA A 50 -3.86 11.71 9.71
N ASP A 51 -4.84 11.26 10.50
CA ASP A 51 -4.96 11.49 11.96
C ASP A 51 -4.55 10.28 12.80
N TRP A 52 -3.82 9.34 12.22
CA TRP A 52 -3.38 8.18 13.00
C TRP A 52 -2.48 8.63 14.17
N PRO A 53 -2.66 8.08 15.40
CA PRO A 53 -1.99 8.62 16.60
C PRO A 53 -0.48 8.39 16.63
N VAL A 54 0.03 7.46 15.81
CA VAL A 54 1.45 7.12 15.68
C VAL A 54 1.93 7.28 14.24
N PRO A 55 3.25 7.34 13.98
CA PRO A 55 3.78 7.35 12.62
C PRO A 55 3.25 6.20 11.76
N VAL A 56 3.03 6.47 10.48
CA VAL A 56 2.54 5.49 9.50
C VAL A 56 3.60 5.28 8.43
N LEU A 57 4.09 4.06 8.28
CA LEU A 57 5.04 3.67 7.25
C LEU A 57 4.29 2.87 6.17
N TYR A 58 3.87 3.56 5.11
CA TYR A 58 2.98 3.02 4.10
C TYR A 58 3.77 2.39 2.95
N VAL A 59 3.48 1.14 2.63
CA VAL A 59 3.93 0.46 1.41
C VAL A 59 2.71 0.18 0.54
N ALA A 60 2.78 0.48 -0.76
CA ALA A 60 1.72 0.13 -1.69
C ALA A 60 1.82 -1.34 -2.10
N GLY A 61 0.68 -2.01 -2.28
CA GLY A 61 0.57 -3.27 -3.01
C GLY A 61 0.25 -3.03 -4.49
N ASN A 62 -0.10 -4.08 -5.22
CA ASN A 62 -0.48 -3.92 -6.62
C ASN A 62 -1.86 -3.26 -6.78
N HIS A 63 -2.74 -3.39 -5.80
CA HIS A 63 -4.11 -2.88 -5.85
C HIS A 63 -4.19 -1.36 -5.87
N GLU A 64 -3.27 -0.67 -5.20
CA GLU A 64 -3.16 0.78 -5.23
C GLU A 64 -2.93 1.35 -6.63
N PHE A 65 -2.38 0.57 -7.55
CA PHE A 65 -2.05 0.99 -8.92
C PHE A 65 -3.11 0.65 -9.96
N TYR A 66 -4.13 -0.12 -9.63
CA TYR A 66 -5.13 -0.58 -10.60
C TYR A 66 -5.82 0.59 -11.33
N GLY A 67 -5.94 0.43 -12.67
CA GLY A 67 -6.54 1.42 -13.55
C GLY A 67 -5.67 2.64 -13.87
N HIS A 68 -4.38 2.59 -13.54
CA HIS A 68 -3.48 3.73 -13.74
C HIS A 68 -2.07 3.32 -14.17
N ASP A 69 -1.36 4.27 -14.77
CA ASP A 69 0.07 4.16 -15.01
C ASP A 69 0.86 4.17 -13.70
N LEU A 70 1.85 3.26 -13.58
CA LEU A 70 2.65 3.07 -12.37
C LEU A 70 3.44 4.35 -12.01
N GLY A 71 4.12 4.96 -12.99
CA GLY A 71 4.95 6.13 -12.76
C GLY A 71 4.14 7.33 -12.30
N TYR A 72 2.99 7.56 -12.95
CA TYR A 72 2.05 8.60 -12.56
C TYR A 72 1.56 8.40 -11.11
N LYS A 73 1.17 7.17 -10.74
CA LYS A 73 0.68 6.89 -9.37
C LYS A 73 1.76 7.07 -8.32
N LEU A 74 2.98 6.61 -8.58
CA LEU A 74 4.10 6.79 -7.66
C LEU A 74 4.39 8.28 -7.40
N ALA A 75 4.40 9.09 -8.46
CA ALA A 75 4.55 10.55 -8.34
C ALA A 75 3.42 11.16 -7.50
N LYS A 76 2.18 10.74 -7.74
CA LYS A 76 1.00 11.21 -7.00
C LYS A 76 1.05 10.81 -5.52
N PHE A 77 1.47 9.60 -5.19
CA PHE A 77 1.62 9.15 -3.80
C PHE A 77 2.65 10.01 -3.05
N ARG A 78 3.82 10.24 -3.66
CA ARG A 78 4.86 11.10 -3.07
C ARG A 78 4.37 12.55 -2.86
N LEU A 79 3.61 13.07 -3.81
CA LEU A 79 3.04 14.41 -3.71
C LEU A 79 2.03 14.51 -2.55
N VAL A 80 1.09 13.57 -2.46
CA VAL A 80 0.05 13.58 -1.41
C VAL A 80 0.65 13.42 -0.03
N VAL A 81 1.60 12.49 0.14
CA VAL A 81 2.28 12.27 1.42
C VAL A 81 3.18 13.46 1.79
N GLY A 82 3.80 14.14 0.82
CA GLY A 82 4.64 15.31 1.03
C GLY A 82 3.89 16.63 1.25
N SER A 83 2.55 16.63 1.20
CA SER A 83 1.74 17.85 1.25
C SER A 83 0.63 17.78 2.30
N GLY A 84 0.24 18.94 2.83
CA GLY A 84 -0.91 19.09 3.73
C GLY A 84 -0.76 18.40 5.08
N GLU A 85 -1.88 17.98 5.64
CA GLU A 85 -1.97 17.36 6.97
C GLU A 85 -1.30 15.99 7.07
N THR A 86 -1.12 15.30 5.94
CA THR A 86 -0.48 13.98 5.88
C THR A 86 1.05 14.03 5.95
N ALA A 87 1.65 15.18 5.61
CA ALA A 87 3.10 15.34 5.42
C ALA A 87 3.96 15.00 6.67
N SER A 88 3.39 15.10 7.87
CA SER A 88 4.13 14.87 9.11
C SER A 88 3.98 13.46 9.69
N ARG A 89 3.01 12.68 9.26
CA ARG A 89 2.65 11.40 9.89
C ARG A 89 2.85 10.19 9.00
N ILE A 90 2.64 10.34 7.68
CA ILE A 90 2.73 9.22 6.73
C ILE A 90 4.03 9.32 5.95
N GLN A 91 4.79 8.26 5.97
CA GLN A 91 5.97 8.08 5.11
C GLN A 91 5.68 6.98 4.11
N PHE A 92 5.69 7.33 2.82
CA PHE A 92 5.52 6.37 1.74
C PHE A 92 6.85 5.72 1.40
N LEU A 93 6.90 4.39 1.51
CA LEU A 93 8.09 3.59 1.26
C LEU A 93 7.97 2.88 -0.09
N GLU A 94 8.83 3.26 -1.02
CA GLU A 94 9.00 2.60 -2.32
C GLU A 94 10.47 2.69 -2.74
N ASN A 95 11.17 1.56 -2.65
CA ASN A 95 12.62 1.42 -2.84
C ASN A 95 13.42 2.36 -1.92
N ASN A 96 12.97 2.53 -0.69
CA ASN A 96 13.64 3.39 0.28
C ASN A 96 13.56 2.83 1.71
N ARG A 97 14.16 3.56 2.64
CA ARG A 97 14.23 3.19 4.05
C ARG A 97 13.83 4.32 4.97
N VAL A 98 13.39 3.93 6.17
CA VAL A 98 13.20 4.81 7.31
C VAL A 98 13.83 4.17 8.54
N ASP A 99 14.57 4.94 9.32
CA ASP A 99 15.07 4.55 10.63
C ASP A 99 14.17 5.22 11.71
N LEU A 100 13.47 4.41 12.50
CA LEU A 100 12.51 4.87 13.51
C LEU A 100 12.67 4.05 14.79
N GLY A 101 12.85 4.71 15.93
CA GLY A 101 12.94 4.05 17.24
C GLY A 101 14.05 3.01 17.33
N GLY A 102 15.18 3.19 16.64
CA GLY A 102 16.29 2.25 16.59
C GLY A 102 16.08 1.04 15.65
N VAL A 103 14.96 0.98 14.93
CA VAL A 103 14.66 -0.06 13.94
C VAL A 103 14.73 0.52 12.53
N ARG A 104 15.33 -0.26 11.62
CA ARG A 104 15.39 0.08 10.20
C ARG A 104 14.27 -0.61 9.44
N PHE A 105 13.39 0.16 8.82
CA PHE A 105 12.35 -0.29 7.92
C PHE A 105 12.81 -0.12 6.47
N LEU A 106 12.74 -1.20 5.71
CA LEU A 106 12.97 -1.20 4.26
C LEU A 106 11.62 -1.45 3.59
N GLY A 107 11.22 -0.58 2.66
CA GLY A 107 9.92 -0.68 2.02
C GLY A 107 9.98 -0.60 0.50
N THR A 108 9.25 -1.50 -0.14
CA THR A 108 9.02 -1.54 -1.58
C THR A 108 7.78 -2.38 -1.89
N THR A 109 7.09 -2.07 -2.98
CA THR A 109 6.07 -2.96 -3.55
C THR A 109 6.74 -4.20 -4.12
N LEU A 110 6.27 -5.39 -3.76
CA LEU A 110 6.76 -6.64 -4.32
C LEU A 110 5.97 -7.02 -5.57
N TRP A 111 6.65 -7.03 -6.71
CA TRP A 111 6.10 -7.45 -7.99
C TRP A 111 6.53 -8.86 -8.34
N THR A 112 5.60 -9.65 -8.93
CA THR A 112 5.96 -10.96 -9.46
C THR A 112 6.93 -10.83 -10.63
N ASP A 113 7.94 -11.69 -10.68
CA ASP A 113 8.81 -11.84 -11.85
C ASP A 113 8.31 -12.90 -12.84
N TYR A 114 7.15 -13.52 -12.55
CA TYR A 114 6.52 -14.58 -13.34
C TYR A 114 7.39 -15.85 -13.52
N ARG A 115 8.30 -16.14 -12.59
CA ARG A 115 9.21 -17.29 -12.68
C ARG A 115 8.88 -18.45 -11.75
N LEU A 116 7.74 -18.43 -11.10
CA LEU A 116 7.34 -19.48 -10.15
C LEU A 116 7.45 -20.89 -10.76
N HIS A 117 7.11 -21.04 -12.04
CA HIS A 117 7.19 -22.30 -12.77
C HIS A 117 8.42 -22.39 -13.70
N GLY A 118 9.49 -21.66 -13.38
CA GLY A 118 10.74 -21.62 -14.13
C GLY A 118 10.75 -20.58 -15.26
N LEU A 119 11.98 -20.22 -15.67
CA LEU A 119 12.23 -19.18 -16.66
C LEU A 119 11.56 -19.46 -18.02
N ALA A 120 11.53 -20.74 -18.45
CA ALA A 120 10.93 -21.16 -19.72
C ALA A 120 9.41 -20.84 -19.80
N ASN A 121 8.70 -20.82 -18.67
CA ASN A 121 7.27 -20.54 -18.61
C ASN A 121 6.91 -19.08 -18.39
N ARG A 122 7.91 -18.21 -18.21
CA ARG A 122 7.71 -16.79 -17.88
C ARG A 122 6.84 -16.05 -18.90
N VAL A 123 7.13 -16.22 -20.20
CA VAL A 123 6.41 -15.53 -21.28
C VAL A 123 4.94 -15.94 -21.31
N ASN A 124 4.68 -17.25 -21.15
CA ASN A 124 3.31 -17.76 -21.08
C ASN A 124 2.56 -17.21 -19.84
N ALA A 125 3.18 -17.21 -18.68
CA ALA A 125 2.60 -16.65 -17.46
C ALA A 125 2.27 -15.15 -17.59
N MET A 126 3.14 -14.36 -18.20
CA MET A 126 2.88 -12.94 -18.50
C MET A 126 1.69 -12.76 -19.46
N SER A 127 1.63 -13.58 -20.52
CA SER A 127 0.51 -13.54 -21.49
C SER A 127 -0.83 -13.87 -20.83
N LEU A 128 -0.87 -14.89 -20.00
CA LEU A 128 -2.08 -15.26 -19.24
C LEU A 128 -2.52 -14.15 -18.27
N ALA A 129 -1.57 -13.52 -17.57
CA ALA A 129 -1.87 -12.41 -16.68
C ALA A 129 -2.46 -11.22 -17.44
N GLN A 130 -1.91 -10.87 -18.61
CA GLN A 130 -2.45 -9.81 -19.47
C GLN A 130 -3.86 -10.11 -19.96
N GLN A 131 -4.14 -11.34 -20.31
CA GLN A 131 -5.50 -11.76 -20.72
C GLN A 131 -6.49 -11.64 -19.56
N ALA A 132 -6.12 -12.10 -18.37
CA ALA A 132 -6.96 -12.00 -17.18
C ALA A 132 -7.29 -10.54 -16.80
N LEU A 133 -6.36 -9.61 -16.99
CA LEU A 133 -6.59 -8.18 -16.75
C LEU A 133 -7.58 -7.56 -17.76
N LYS A 134 -7.55 -7.99 -19.03
CA LYS A 134 -8.47 -7.49 -20.05
C LYS A 134 -9.92 -7.93 -19.82
N VAL A 135 -10.15 -9.07 -19.20
CA VAL A 135 -11.50 -9.59 -18.91
C VAL A 135 -12.17 -8.84 -17.74
N ARG A 136 -11.41 -8.10 -16.93
CA ARG A 136 -11.90 -7.36 -15.75
C ARG A 136 -12.16 -5.87 -15.99
N GLN A 137 -11.96 -5.38 -17.20
CA GLN A 137 -12.30 -4.02 -17.62
C GLN A 137 -13.69 -3.96 -18.24
#